data_b467523a48b1ca20c75c24f4d1fc84b2
#
_entry.id   b467523a48b1ca20c75c24f4d1fc84b2
#
_cell.length_a   1.000
_cell.length_b   1.000
_cell.length_c   1.000
_cell.angle_alpha   90.00
_cell.angle_beta   90.00
_cell.angle_gamma   90.00
#
_symmetry.space_group_name_H-M   'P 1'
#
loop_
_entity.id
_entity.type
_entity.pdbx_description
1 polymer ?
#
loop_
_entity_poly.entity_id
_entity_poly.type
_entity_poly.pdbx_seq_one_letter_code
_entity_poly.pdbx_strand_id
1 'polypeptide(L)'
;MLKLWAQLGIICLKYLDESGCCQQRASDYGYSPRGQQKRVTQRKRRGRRINILGIWQPKRQFDYALMVGTLKTSTFLKLMDWQAAKAQVHFQQSGQFTVIVLDNASVHRSKLTQQKQQRWQQQGLLLFFLPPYSPQMNRIEEEWLQLKRTELASRVFEDEVDLAHAIIEGIENRGKNAGYPVDRFKFN
;
A
#
# COMPACT_ATOMS: atom_id res chain seq x y z
N MET A 1 20.08 9.66 0.75
CA MET A 1 20.18 10.30 -0.59
C MET A 1 18.79 10.57 -1.19
N LEU A 2 17.93 9.57 -1.51
CA LEU A 2 16.60 9.80 -2.13
C LEU A 2 15.69 10.76 -1.33
N LYS A 3 15.65 10.64 0.00
CA LYS A 3 14.85 11.55 0.86
C LYS A 3 15.31 13.01 0.72
N LEU A 4 16.61 13.24 0.67
CA LEU A 4 17.18 14.58 0.46
C LEU A 4 16.79 15.14 -0.91
N TRP A 5 16.90 14.35 -1.97
CA TRP A 5 16.49 14.76 -3.30
C TRP A 5 15.00 15.09 -3.40
N ALA A 6 14.15 14.32 -2.70
CA ALA A 6 12.73 14.62 -2.62
C ALA A 6 12.45 15.92 -1.83
N GLN A 7 13.19 16.20 -0.75
CA GLN A 7 13.09 17.45 0.01
C GLN A 7 13.54 18.67 -0.80
N LEU A 8 14.57 18.50 -1.62
CA LEU A 8 15.06 19.54 -2.54
C LEU A 8 14.18 19.71 -3.79
N GLY A 9 13.12 18.91 -3.94
CA GLY A 9 12.25 18.98 -5.11
C GLY A 9 12.89 18.45 -6.41
N ILE A 10 13.93 17.62 -6.32
CA ILE A 10 14.60 17.04 -7.49
C ILE A 10 13.80 15.84 -8.04
N ILE A 11 13.18 15.07 -7.14
CA ILE A 11 12.38 13.89 -7.48
C ILE A 11 11.06 13.87 -6.72
N CYS A 12 10.05 13.21 -7.29
CA CYS A 12 8.84 12.80 -6.59
C CYS A 12 9.08 11.39 -6.00
N LEU A 13 9.19 11.28 -4.67
CA LEU A 13 9.50 10.02 -3.99
C LEU A 13 8.24 9.36 -3.45
N LYS A 14 7.98 8.13 -3.88
CA LYS A 14 6.87 7.29 -3.43
C LYS A 14 7.38 5.96 -2.85
N TYR A 15 6.58 5.31 -2.03
CA TYR A 15 6.85 4.00 -1.41
C TYR A 15 5.74 3.03 -1.77
N LEU A 16 6.10 1.84 -2.27
CA LEU A 16 5.16 0.79 -2.63
C LEU A 16 5.34 -0.41 -1.70
N ASP A 17 4.22 -0.98 -1.27
CA ASP A 17 4.19 -2.23 -0.51
C ASP A 17 2.82 -2.91 -0.57
N GLU A 18 2.77 -4.20 -0.23
CA GLU A 18 1.56 -5.00 -0.10
C GLU A 18 1.22 -5.24 1.38
N SER A 19 -0.04 -5.01 1.74
CA SER A 19 -0.54 -5.32 3.07
C SER A 19 -1.81 -6.15 3.03
N GLY A 20 -1.85 -7.25 3.79
CA GLY A 20 -3.04 -8.09 3.86
C GLY A 20 -3.86 -7.84 5.13
N CYS A 21 -5.18 -7.87 4.94
CA CYS A 21 -6.17 -7.78 5.99
C CYS A 21 -7.06 -9.01 6.01
N CYS A 22 -7.40 -9.49 7.21
CA CYS A 22 -8.30 -10.63 7.42
C CYS A 22 -9.58 -10.14 8.11
N GLN A 23 -10.69 -10.87 7.92
CA GLN A 23 -12.00 -10.53 8.50
C GLN A 23 -12.00 -10.44 10.04
N GLN A 24 -11.08 -11.14 10.68
CA GLN A 24 -10.94 -11.09 12.12
C GLN A 24 -9.53 -10.67 12.49
N ARG A 25 -9.43 -9.61 13.25
CA ARG A 25 -8.19 -9.22 13.90
C ARG A 25 -8.44 -9.15 15.41
N ALA A 26 -7.72 -9.97 16.15
CA ALA A 26 -7.72 -9.85 17.61
C ALA A 26 -7.25 -8.46 18.01
N SER A 27 -7.83 -7.90 19.04
CA SER A 27 -7.33 -6.68 19.66
C SER A 27 -5.94 -6.96 20.23
N ASP A 28 -4.97 -6.09 19.96
CA ASP A 28 -3.60 -6.22 20.50
C ASP A 28 -3.62 -6.08 22.03
N TYR A 29 -4.64 -5.40 22.59
CA TYR A 29 -4.82 -5.17 24.03
C TYR A 29 -6.27 -5.31 24.44
N GLY A 30 -6.52 -5.86 25.61
CA GLY A 30 -7.84 -5.93 26.23
C GLY A 30 -7.72 -5.80 27.75
N TYR A 31 -8.55 -4.95 28.33
CA TYR A 31 -8.66 -4.88 29.79
C TYR A 31 -9.62 -5.97 30.29
N SER A 32 -9.20 -6.71 31.31
CA SER A 32 -10.05 -7.62 32.07
C SER A 32 -9.73 -7.49 33.56
N PRO A 33 -10.70 -7.80 34.45
CA PRO A 33 -10.42 -7.87 35.87
C PRO A 33 -9.27 -8.81 36.18
N ARG A 34 -8.48 -8.50 37.21
CA ARG A 34 -7.34 -9.31 37.62
C ARG A 34 -7.76 -10.77 37.86
N GLY A 35 -7.09 -11.72 37.22
CA GLY A 35 -7.43 -13.15 37.30
C GLY A 35 -8.49 -13.64 36.31
N GLN A 36 -9.06 -12.79 35.47
CA GLN A 36 -10.01 -13.19 34.44
C GLN A 36 -9.41 -13.06 33.06
N GLN A 37 -9.46 -14.14 32.28
CA GLN A 37 -9.01 -14.12 30.89
C GLN A 37 -10.13 -13.62 29.99
N LYS A 38 -9.89 -12.54 29.23
CA LYS A 38 -10.85 -12.06 28.22
C LYS A 38 -10.84 -13.03 27.03
N ARG A 39 -11.94 -13.73 26.81
CA ARG A 39 -12.12 -14.61 25.67
C ARG A 39 -12.86 -13.85 24.56
N VAL A 40 -12.30 -13.84 23.36
CA VAL A 40 -12.94 -13.30 22.16
C VAL A 40 -13.38 -14.48 21.30
N THR A 41 -14.67 -14.53 20.97
CA THR A 41 -15.21 -15.57 20.10
C THR A 41 -14.66 -15.38 18.69
N GLN A 42 -13.90 -16.34 18.20
CA GLN A 42 -13.43 -16.34 16.82
C GLN A 42 -14.29 -17.28 15.97
N ARG A 43 -14.68 -16.82 14.77
CA ARG A 43 -15.32 -17.72 13.80
C ARG A 43 -14.34 -18.82 13.38
N LYS A 44 -14.80 -20.06 13.22
CA LYS A 44 -13.97 -21.23 12.81
C LYS A 44 -13.32 -21.05 11.43
N ARG A 45 -13.87 -20.21 10.53
CA ARG A 45 -13.31 -19.93 9.20
C ARG A 45 -12.81 -18.49 9.17
N ARG A 46 -11.52 -18.37 8.88
CA ARG A 46 -10.85 -17.06 8.64
C ARG A 46 -11.21 -16.52 7.26
N GLY A 47 -12.30 -16.24 6.77
CA GLY A 47 -12.61 -15.72 5.45
C GLY A 47 -11.45 -15.47 4.47
N ARG A 48 -11.71 -15.00 3.29
CA ARG A 48 -10.64 -14.65 2.34
C ARG A 48 -9.90 -13.40 2.79
N ARG A 49 -8.59 -13.44 2.62
CA ARG A 49 -7.73 -12.26 2.86
C ARG A 49 -7.91 -11.24 1.75
N ILE A 50 -8.09 -9.98 2.10
CA ILE A 50 -8.00 -8.86 1.18
C ILE A 50 -6.58 -8.30 1.26
N ASN A 51 -5.93 -8.19 0.12
CA ASN A 51 -4.64 -7.55 -0.01
C ASN A 51 -4.80 -6.14 -0.60
N ILE A 52 -4.06 -5.21 -0.03
CA ILE A 52 -3.96 -3.83 -0.44
C ILE A 52 -2.59 -3.67 -1.07
N LEU A 53 -2.53 -3.28 -2.33
CA LEU A 53 -1.29 -2.82 -2.95
C LEU A 53 -1.30 -1.30 -2.92
N GLY A 54 -0.45 -0.69 -2.11
CA GLY A 54 -0.43 0.73 -1.87
C GLY A 54 0.83 1.41 -2.38
N ILE A 55 0.68 2.66 -2.80
CA ILE A 55 1.77 3.53 -3.23
C ILE A 55 1.58 4.88 -2.54
N TRP A 56 2.46 5.19 -1.63
CA TRP A 56 2.36 6.36 -0.77
C TRP A 56 3.43 7.39 -1.05
N GLN A 57 3.01 8.61 -1.35
CA GLN A 57 3.84 9.80 -1.31
C GLN A 57 3.57 10.51 0.02
N PRO A 58 4.50 10.53 0.98
CA PRO A 58 4.28 11.07 2.31
C PRO A 58 3.68 12.48 2.31
N LYS A 59 2.54 12.64 2.99
CA LYS A 59 1.80 13.91 3.14
C LYS A 59 1.33 14.54 1.82
N ARG A 60 1.33 13.80 0.71
CA ARG A 60 0.94 14.36 -0.60
C ARG A 60 -0.08 13.51 -1.34
N GLN A 61 0.03 12.18 -1.32
CA GLN A 61 -0.88 11.31 -2.05
C GLN A 61 -0.80 9.87 -1.59
N PHE A 62 -1.93 9.18 -1.61
CA PHE A 62 -2.02 7.74 -1.42
C PHE A 62 -2.77 7.10 -2.58
N ASP A 63 -2.08 6.30 -3.37
CA ASP A 63 -2.66 5.50 -4.44
C ASP A 63 -2.77 4.05 -3.99
N TYR A 64 -3.88 3.36 -4.28
CA TYR A 64 -4.02 1.97 -3.87
C TYR A 64 -4.90 1.15 -4.80
N ALA A 65 -4.76 -0.17 -4.69
CA ALA A 65 -5.66 -1.14 -5.28
C ALA A 65 -5.99 -2.24 -4.26
N LEU A 66 -7.20 -2.78 -4.33
CA LEU A 66 -7.62 -3.94 -3.52
C LEU A 66 -7.71 -5.19 -4.39
N MET A 67 -7.33 -6.32 -3.81
CA MET A 67 -7.44 -7.62 -4.46
C MET A 67 -7.76 -8.72 -3.46
N VAL A 68 -8.49 -9.73 -3.90
CA VAL A 68 -8.71 -10.96 -3.16
C VAL A 68 -7.64 -11.96 -3.56
N GLY A 69 -6.96 -12.57 -2.59
CA GLY A 69 -5.89 -13.53 -2.82
C GLY A 69 -4.52 -12.88 -3.02
N THR A 70 -3.56 -13.61 -3.60
CA THR A 70 -2.16 -13.21 -3.72
C THR A 70 -1.93 -12.24 -4.87
N LEU A 71 -0.94 -11.35 -4.71
CA LEU A 71 -0.47 -10.47 -5.78
C LEU A 71 0.13 -11.28 -6.93
N LYS A 72 -0.40 -11.06 -8.14
CA LYS A 72 0.13 -11.63 -9.39
C LYS A 72 0.93 -10.59 -10.15
N THR A 73 1.92 -11.04 -10.93
CA THR A 73 2.70 -10.15 -11.78
C THR A 73 1.82 -9.30 -12.70
N SER A 74 0.78 -9.87 -13.31
CA SER A 74 -0.15 -9.14 -14.18
C SER A 74 -0.88 -8.00 -13.46
N THR A 75 -1.28 -8.22 -12.20
CA THR A 75 -1.94 -7.22 -11.36
C THR A 75 -0.96 -6.10 -11.00
N PHE A 76 0.26 -6.46 -10.61
CA PHE A 76 1.32 -5.50 -10.34
C PHE A 76 1.62 -4.64 -11.57
N LEU A 77 1.77 -5.24 -12.76
CA LEU A 77 2.06 -4.51 -14.00
C LEU A 77 0.95 -3.52 -14.35
N LYS A 78 -0.34 -3.88 -14.18
CA LYS A 78 -1.47 -2.96 -14.42
C LYS A 78 -1.39 -1.73 -13.51
N LEU A 79 -1.10 -1.93 -12.21
CA LEU A 79 -0.94 -0.82 -11.27
C LEU A 79 0.26 0.06 -11.63
N MET A 80 1.39 -0.55 -12.03
CA MET A 80 2.58 0.18 -12.42
C MET A 80 2.41 0.94 -13.75
N ASP A 81 1.67 0.40 -14.71
CA ASP A 81 1.31 1.12 -15.95
C ASP A 81 0.46 2.37 -15.61
N TRP A 82 -0.48 2.26 -14.68
CA TRP A 82 -1.24 3.41 -14.19
C TRP A 82 -0.36 4.45 -13.49
N GLN A 83 0.58 4.02 -12.65
CA GLN A 83 1.55 4.92 -12.02
C GLN A 83 2.50 5.57 -13.03
N ALA A 84 2.88 4.86 -14.08
CA ALA A 84 3.72 5.40 -15.15
C ALA A 84 2.97 6.50 -15.94
N ALA A 85 1.67 6.32 -16.18
CA ALA A 85 0.85 7.37 -16.79
C ALA A 85 0.78 8.64 -15.89
N LYS A 86 0.60 8.47 -14.56
CA LYS A 86 0.64 9.59 -13.61
C LYS A 86 2.03 10.25 -13.57
N ALA A 87 3.10 9.46 -13.60
CA ALA A 87 4.47 9.94 -13.62
C ALA A 87 4.78 10.74 -14.88
N GLN A 88 4.26 10.32 -16.03
CA GLN A 88 4.43 11.03 -17.31
C GLN A 88 3.81 12.44 -17.25
N VAL A 89 2.59 12.56 -16.74
CA VAL A 89 1.93 13.87 -16.56
C VAL A 89 2.75 14.74 -15.60
N HIS A 90 3.17 14.16 -14.47
CA HIS A 90 3.98 14.88 -13.49
C HIS A 90 5.32 15.36 -14.08
N PHE A 91 6.01 14.49 -14.82
CA PHE A 91 7.27 14.81 -15.47
C PHE A 91 7.11 15.94 -16.50
N GLN A 92 6.05 15.90 -17.32
CA GLN A 92 5.75 16.96 -18.28
C GLN A 92 5.50 18.32 -17.62
N GLN A 93 4.87 18.32 -16.44
CA GLN A 93 4.52 19.56 -15.72
C GLN A 93 5.67 20.13 -14.89
N SER A 94 6.50 19.28 -14.31
CA SER A 94 7.50 19.68 -13.30
C SER A 94 8.95 19.39 -13.69
N GLY A 95 9.19 18.56 -14.70
CA GLY A 95 10.52 18.03 -15.02
C GLY A 95 11.05 16.99 -14.02
N GLN A 96 10.28 16.63 -12.99
CA GLN A 96 10.72 15.74 -11.93
C GLN A 96 10.42 14.28 -12.25
N PHE A 97 11.40 13.41 -12.09
CA PHE A 97 11.17 11.96 -12.12
C PHE A 97 10.40 11.49 -10.88
N THR A 98 9.48 10.55 -11.08
CA THR A 98 8.86 9.81 -9.99
C THR A 98 9.70 8.58 -9.68
N VAL A 99 10.16 8.47 -8.43
CA VAL A 99 10.92 7.31 -7.94
C VAL A 99 10.03 6.52 -6.98
N ILE A 100 9.75 5.25 -7.30
CA ILE A 100 9.03 4.34 -6.42
C ILE A 100 10.01 3.40 -5.74
N VAL A 101 10.07 3.48 -4.42
CA VAL A 101 10.83 2.56 -3.56
C VAL A 101 9.97 1.35 -3.24
N LEU A 102 10.51 0.14 -3.46
CA LEU A 102 9.81 -1.12 -3.24
C LEU A 102 10.80 -2.22 -2.82
N ASP A 103 10.27 -3.32 -2.30
CA ASP A 103 11.08 -4.47 -1.92
C ASP A 103 11.52 -5.34 -3.12
N ASN A 104 12.25 -6.41 -2.83
CA ASN A 104 12.76 -7.34 -3.84
C ASN A 104 11.84 -8.56 -4.07
N ALA A 105 10.52 -8.45 -3.84
CA ALA A 105 9.61 -9.56 -4.11
C ALA A 105 9.73 -10.07 -5.57
N SER A 106 9.54 -11.36 -5.76
CA SER A 106 9.70 -12.01 -7.08
C SER A 106 8.82 -11.39 -8.16
N VAL A 107 7.62 -10.93 -7.79
CA VAL A 107 6.68 -10.20 -8.67
C VAL A 107 7.31 -8.91 -9.20
N HIS A 108 8.01 -8.17 -8.33
CA HIS A 108 8.64 -6.89 -8.67
C HIS A 108 9.85 -7.04 -9.58
N ARG A 109 10.52 -8.19 -9.55
CA ARG A 109 11.72 -8.51 -10.34
C ARG A 109 11.47 -9.51 -11.46
N SER A 110 10.23 -9.78 -11.80
CA SER A 110 9.89 -10.72 -12.87
C SER A 110 10.44 -10.26 -14.23
N LYS A 111 10.67 -11.21 -15.15
CA LYS A 111 11.10 -10.88 -16.52
C LYS A 111 10.15 -9.88 -17.20
N LEU A 112 8.84 -10.04 -17.00
CA LEU A 112 7.84 -9.12 -17.53
C LEU A 112 7.95 -7.71 -16.93
N THR A 113 8.24 -7.60 -15.64
CA THR A 113 8.52 -6.30 -15.00
C THR A 113 9.75 -5.65 -15.60
N GLN A 114 10.85 -6.39 -15.76
CA GLN A 114 12.09 -5.89 -16.37
C GLN A 114 11.87 -5.39 -17.80
N GLN A 115 11.10 -6.10 -18.61
CA GLN A 115 10.75 -5.67 -19.97
C GLN A 115 10.00 -4.35 -20.03
N LYS A 116 9.16 -4.06 -19.01
CA LYS A 116 8.40 -2.81 -18.95
C LYS A 116 9.18 -1.63 -18.35
N GLN A 117 10.26 -1.89 -17.61
CA GLN A 117 11.00 -0.82 -16.91
C GLN A 117 11.50 0.27 -17.87
N GLN A 118 12.02 -0.10 -19.05
CA GLN A 118 12.51 0.88 -20.02
C GLN A 118 11.39 1.84 -20.48
N ARG A 119 10.18 1.30 -20.73
CA ARG A 119 9.01 2.11 -21.08
C ARG A 119 8.63 3.05 -19.94
N TRP A 120 8.59 2.55 -18.70
CA TRP A 120 8.26 3.38 -17.53
C TRP A 120 9.30 4.49 -17.31
N GLN A 121 10.60 4.20 -17.54
CA GLN A 121 11.66 5.22 -17.47
C GLN A 121 11.44 6.34 -18.49
N GLN A 122 11.05 6.02 -19.71
CA GLN A 122 10.68 7.02 -20.73
C GLN A 122 9.48 7.87 -20.33
N GLN A 123 8.60 7.33 -19.49
CA GLN A 123 7.45 8.03 -18.91
C GLN A 123 7.80 8.79 -17.60
N GLY A 124 9.07 8.84 -17.22
CA GLY A 124 9.51 9.54 -16.01
C GLY A 124 9.35 8.74 -14.72
N LEU A 125 9.11 7.41 -14.78
CA LEU A 125 8.97 6.54 -13.62
C LEU A 125 10.21 5.65 -13.44
N LEU A 126 10.83 5.72 -12.27
CA LEU A 126 11.99 4.92 -11.88
C LEU A 126 11.63 3.99 -10.71
N LEU A 127 12.12 2.75 -10.74
CA LEU A 127 12.00 1.80 -9.64
C LEU A 127 13.31 1.74 -8.85
N PHE A 128 13.21 1.88 -7.54
CA PHE A 128 14.34 1.72 -6.62
C PHE A 128 14.08 0.54 -5.67
N PHE A 129 14.85 -0.53 -5.85
CA PHE A 129 14.72 -1.73 -5.04
C PHE A 129 15.51 -1.60 -3.73
N LEU A 130 14.85 -1.87 -2.61
CA LEU A 130 15.49 -1.88 -1.30
C LEU A 130 16.46 -3.06 -1.17
N PRO A 131 17.52 -2.92 -0.34
CA PRO A 131 18.32 -4.07 0.03
C PRO A 131 17.48 -5.17 0.68
N PRO A 132 17.85 -6.45 0.55
CA PRO A 132 17.18 -7.52 1.26
C PRO A 132 17.10 -7.25 2.77
N TYR A 133 16.03 -7.67 3.41
CA TYR A 133 15.81 -7.54 4.86
C TYR A 133 15.90 -6.12 5.42
N SER A 134 15.44 -5.13 4.65
CA SER A 134 15.45 -3.71 5.05
C SER A 134 14.04 -3.09 5.08
N PRO A 135 13.05 -3.71 5.76
CA PRO A 135 11.67 -3.22 5.78
C PRO A 135 11.57 -1.81 6.38
N GLN A 136 12.38 -1.49 7.41
CA GLN A 136 12.42 -0.17 8.05
C GLN A 136 12.73 0.99 7.08
N MET A 137 13.21 0.70 5.88
CA MET A 137 13.45 1.69 4.83
C MET A 137 12.19 1.97 4.00
N ASN A 138 11.17 1.09 4.05
CA ASN A 138 9.91 1.28 3.35
C ASN A 138 8.88 1.97 4.24
N ARG A 139 8.78 3.28 4.11
CA ARG A 139 7.95 4.11 4.99
C ARG A 139 6.45 3.85 4.91
N ILE A 140 5.95 3.20 3.88
CA ILE A 140 4.53 2.86 3.77
C ILE A 140 4.10 1.85 4.84
N GLU A 141 5.04 1.11 5.45
CA GLU A 141 4.73 0.21 6.56
C GLU A 141 4.14 0.95 7.78
N GLU A 142 4.53 2.22 7.99
CA GLU A 142 3.95 3.08 9.02
C GLU A 142 2.44 3.29 8.77
N GLU A 143 2.04 3.48 7.50
CA GLU A 143 0.63 3.64 7.11
C GLU A 143 -0.16 2.34 7.31
N TRP A 144 0.43 1.18 6.98
CA TRP A 144 -0.20 -0.11 7.24
C TRP A 144 -0.42 -0.38 8.72
N LEU A 145 0.55 -0.03 9.54
CA LEU A 145 0.46 -0.18 10.98
C LEU A 145 -0.69 0.66 11.54
N GLN A 146 -0.77 1.92 11.12
CA GLN A 146 -1.83 2.83 11.54
C GLN A 146 -3.20 2.37 11.05
N LEU A 147 -3.36 2.08 9.75
CA LEU A 147 -4.63 1.56 9.21
C LEU A 147 -5.13 0.35 10.03
N LYS A 148 -4.24 -0.59 10.31
CA LYS A 148 -4.60 -1.81 11.04
C LYS A 148 -4.92 -1.56 12.50
N ARG A 149 -4.27 -0.58 13.16
CA ARG A 149 -4.46 -0.28 14.59
C ARG A 149 -5.66 0.62 14.85
N THR A 150 -5.90 1.60 14.00
CA THR A 150 -6.94 2.61 14.24
C THR A 150 -8.26 2.25 13.55
N GLU A 151 -8.21 1.81 12.29
CA GLU A 151 -9.42 1.64 11.49
C GLU A 151 -9.98 0.21 11.53
N LEU A 152 -9.11 -0.79 11.64
CA LEU A 152 -9.52 -2.20 11.54
C LEU A 152 -9.41 -2.98 12.85
N ALA A 153 -8.74 -2.43 13.88
CA ALA A 153 -8.56 -3.11 15.15
C ALA A 153 -9.89 -3.32 15.87
N SER A 154 -10.01 -4.48 16.52
CA SER A 154 -11.20 -4.86 17.31
C SER A 154 -12.52 -4.94 16.53
N ARG A 155 -12.49 -4.84 15.20
CA ARG A 155 -13.66 -5.03 14.33
C ARG A 155 -13.72 -6.49 13.86
N VAL A 156 -14.93 -7.01 13.78
CA VAL A 156 -15.25 -8.31 13.18
C VAL A 156 -16.10 -8.03 11.96
N PHE A 157 -15.67 -8.49 10.81
CA PHE A 157 -16.35 -8.26 9.55
C PHE A 157 -17.16 -9.50 9.15
N GLU A 158 -18.35 -9.29 8.61
CA GLU A 158 -19.26 -10.39 8.25
C GLU A 158 -18.72 -11.17 7.04
N ASP A 159 -18.21 -10.47 6.05
CA ASP A 159 -17.65 -11.06 4.82
C ASP A 159 -16.50 -10.22 4.27
N GLU A 160 -16.03 -10.58 3.08
CA GLU A 160 -14.94 -9.88 2.37
C GLU A 160 -15.36 -8.50 1.88
N VAL A 161 -16.64 -8.28 1.60
CA VAL A 161 -17.16 -7.02 1.09
C VAL A 161 -17.19 -5.99 2.21
N ASP A 162 -17.68 -6.39 3.38
CA ASP A 162 -17.66 -5.56 4.59
C ASP A 162 -16.23 -5.17 4.99
N LEU A 163 -15.29 -6.13 4.97
CA LEU A 163 -13.88 -5.84 5.18
C LEU A 163 -13.32 -4.87 4.13
N ALA A 164 -13.68 -5.05 2.84
CA ALA A 164 -13.21 -4.18 1.78
C ALA A 164 -13.73 -2.74 1.95
N HIS A 165 -15.00 -2.58 2.33
CA HIS A 165 -15.56 -1.26 2.61
C HIS A 165 -14.86 -0.57 3.78
N ALA A 166 -14.61 -1.28 4.86
CA ALA A 166 -13.90 -0.73 6.02
C ALA A 166 -12.45 -0.32 5.67
N ILE A 167 -11.77 -1.08 4.81
CA ILE A 167 -10.42 -0.72 4.32
C ILE A 167 -10.49 0.56 3.48
N ILE A 168 -11.44 0.64 2.54
CA ILE A 168 -11.62 1.81 1.67
C ILE A 168 -11.90 3.04 2.52
N GLU A 169 -12.90 2.97 3.39
CA GLU A 169 -13.28 4.05 4.30
C GLU A 169 -12.10 4.49 5.17
N GLY A 170 -11.37 3.53 5.75
CA GLY A 170 -10.21 3.80 6.59
C GLY A 170 -9.11 4.55 5.83
N ILE A 171 -8.78 4.14 4.60
CA ILE A 171 -7.77 4.81 3.77
C ILE A 171 -8.23 6.21 3.37
N GLU A 172 -9.49 6.35 2.93
CA GLU A 172 -10.05 7.63 2.50
C GLU A 172 -10.15 8.64 3.65
N ASN A 173 -10.60 8.22 4.83
CA ASN A 173 -10.66 9.05 6.03
C ASN A 173 -9.27 9.50 6.48
N ARG A 174 -8.27 8.63 6.40
CA ARG A 174 -6.89 8.99 6.71
C ARG A 174 -6.35 10.05 5.76
N GLY A 175 -6.58 9.89 4.45
CA GLY A 175 -6.21 10.91 3.46
C GLY A 175 -6.88 12.25 3.73
N LYS A 176 -8.19 12.23 3.98
CA LYS A 176 -8.98 13.42 4.33
C LYS A 176 -8.46 14.12 5.59
N ASN A 177 -8.22 13.36 6.66
CA ASN A 177 -7.72 13.92 7.93
C ASN A 177 -6.28 14.45 7.82
N ALA A 178 -5.46 13.85 6.98
CA ALA A 178 -4.09 14.27 6.72
C ALA A 178 -3.95 15.33 5.60
N GLY A 179 -5.04 15.67 4.91
CA GLY A 179 -5.10 16.71 3.89
C GLY A 179 -4.44 16.33 2.55
N TYR A 180 -4.44 15.05 2.19
CA TYR A 180 -3.92 14.60 0.89
C TYR A 180 -4.94 13.75 0.11
N PRO A 181 -4.92 13.80 -1.24
CA PRO A 181 -5.79 13.02 -2.09
C PRO A 181 -5.49 11.52 -2.01
N VAL A 182 -6.55 10.72 -2.19
CA VAL A 182 -6.50 9.27 -2.23
C VAL A 182 -7.12 8.80 -3.53
N ASP A 183 -6.38 8.02 -4.33
CA ASP A 183 -6.87 7.47 -5.59
C ASP A 183 -6.88 5.94 -5.55
N ARG A 184 -8.00 5.33 -5.93
CA ARG A 184 -8.14 3.89 -6.00
C ARG A 184 -8.11 3.38 -7.44
N PHE A 185 -7.13 2.54 -7.75
CA PHE A 185 -7.10 1.77 -8.98
C PHE A 185 -8.05 0.57 -8.89
N LYS A 186 -8.91 0.42 -9.89
CA LYS A 186 -9.83 -0.72 -10.02
C LYS A 186 -9.34 -1.62 -11.15
N PHE A 187 -9.14 -2.90 -10.84
CA PHE A 187 -8.81 -3.89 -11.87
C PHE A 187 -10.06 -4.23 -12.67
N ASN A 188 -9.99 -4.00 -13.97
CA ASN A 188 -10.97 -4.47 -14.95
C ASN A 188 -10.56 -5.83 -15.48
#